data_1968cf58f4c0c43a9d5a08e0f2a5a789
#
_entry.id   1968cf58f4c0c43a9d5a08e0f2a5a789
#
_cell.length_a   1.000
_cell.length_b   1.000
_cell.length_c   1.000
_cell.angle_alpha   90.00
_cell.angle_beta   90.00
_cell.angle_gamma   90.00
#
_symmetry.space_group_name_H-M   'P 1'
#
loop_
_entity.id
_entity.type
_entity.pdbx_description
1 polymer ?
#
loop_
_entity_poly.entity_id
_entity_poly.type
_entity_poly.pdbx_seq_one_letter_code
_entity_poly.pdbx_strand_id
1 'polypeptide(L)'
;IIVFSGKFFSVNRYDTKLLDKSTIPQYFIRDITEAITEYNRTFITSAILIVLALFAIGVIIAAILRSGFKPLYSAINALNLLSDGNTDVDVKVKGKDEVSQIASAVKSFRETLLNYRNVRSVAIKNRQNQEEKIIGETLKLSSLLPAEQRKALRKDVYSMENLNRTNKNAEKNLFSTDENQTMAILTIAFSRIAKEIKALFRKQVQLTEAYQRFVPEQLLESLDKKSILDVKLGNQVQKEMTILFSDIRSFTNISEKLEPAENFKFVNDYLAAVVPSIRKYDGYVDKYIGDAIMALFTKKSSDAVYSAIDMLSKLDKLNKKRVKEGLPNISIGIGINTGSVMLGTLGVPDRMEGSVISDTVNLSARLEELTKFYKVPLIVSSETEKMLPHSILRREIDEIEVKGKTNKTRIFEVFHWETKKIRDKKVALASVFNKALNFFRENDFKNCKIQLREYEKQLEGDPILN
;
A
#
# COMPACT_ATOMS: atom_id res chain seq x y z
N ILE A 1 -25.95 30.55 -6.52
CA ILE A 1 -25.23 31.46 -7.45
C ILE A 1 -25.95 31.40 -8.77
N ILE A 2 -26.25 32.54 -9.32
CA ILE A 2 -26.87 32.69 -10.65
C ILE A 2 -25.87 33.37 -11.59
N VAL A 3 -25.77 32.91 -12.83
CA VAL A 3 -24.91 33.51 -13.85
C VAL A 3 -25.81 34.27 -14.83
N PHE A 4 -25.57 35.54 -14.97
CA PHE A 4 -26.29 36.38 -15.92
C PHE A 4 -25.33 37.32 -16.66
N SER A 5 -25.38 37.35 -17.98
CA SER A 5 -24.51 38.16 -18.83
C SER A 5 -23.01 38.03 -18.49
N GLY A 6 -22.56 36.82 -18.20
CA GLY A 6 -21.15 36.55 -17.86
C GLY A 6 -20.70 36.96 -16.44
N LYS A 7 -21.61 37.37 -15.59
CA LYS A 7 -21.35 37.74 -14.20
C LYS A 7 -21.99 36.75 -13.21
N PHE A 8 -21.35 36.57 -12.08
CA PHE A 8 -21.82 35.71 -10.99
C PHE A 8 -22.50 36.53 -9.91
N PHE A 9 -23.69 36.11 -9.50
CA PHE A 9 -24.46 36.77 -8.44
C PHE A 9 -24.81 35.78 -7.33
N SER A 10 -24.63 36.18 -6.08
CA SER A 10 -25.23 35.48 -4.94
C SER A 10 -26.62 36.03 -4.67
N VAL A 11 -27.59 35.17 -4.47
CA VAL A 11 -28.95 35.55 -4.12
C VAL A 11 -29.28 35.00 -2.76
N ASN A 12 -29.51 35.87 -1.81
CA ASN A 12 -29.96 35.49 -0.46
C ASN A 12 -31.40 35.97 -0.26
N ARG A 13 -32.22 35.11 0.29
CA ARG A 13 -33.62 35.43 0.65
C ARG A 13 -33.68 35.86 2.11
N TYR A 14 -34.34 36.96 2.36
CA TYR A 14 -34.69 37.45 3.69
C TYR A 14 -36.18 37.59 3.79
N ASP A 15 -36.78 37.10 4.85
CA ASP A 15 -38.21 37.24 5.11
C ASP A 15 -38.39 38.39 6.10
N THR A 16 -39.00 39.50 5.61
CA THR A 16 -39.32 40.65 6.43
C THR A 16 -40.75 40.57 6.91
N LYS A 17 -40.95 40.57 8.25
CA LYS A 17 -42.30 40.59 8.89
C LYS A 17 -42.86 42.00 8.87
N LEU A 18 -44.04 42.18 8.33
CA LEU A 18 -44.81 43.39 8.41
C LEU A 18 -45.65 43.43 9.71
N LEU A 19 -46.13 44.62 10.12
CA LEU A 19 -46.94 44.81 11.31
C LEU A 19 -48.28 44.05 11.26
N ASP A 20 -48.75 43.65 10.09
CA ASP A 20 -49.97 42.86 9.85
C ASP A 20 -49.75 41.34 9.94
N LYS A 21 -48.57 40.88 10.36
CA LYS A 21 -48.14 39.48 10.37
C LYS A 21 -47.94 38.82 9.00
N SER A 22 -48.05 39.56 7.88
CA SER A 22 -47.66 39.05 6.57
C SER A 22 -46.11 39.03 6.46
N THR A 23 -45.61 38.02 5.77
CA THR A 23 -44.19 37.87 5.52
C THR A 23 -43.91 38.05 4.02
N ILE A 24 -43.17 39.09 3.66
CA ILE A 24 -42.80 39.30 2.27
C ILE A 24 -41.34 38.86 2.07
N PRO A 25 -41.07 37.97 1.14
CA PRO A 25 -39.71 37.56 0.83
C PRO A 25 -38.99 38.72 0.11
N GLN A 26 -37.85 39.13 0.69
CA GLN A 26 -36.94 40.07 0.03
C GLN A 26 -35.72 39.32 -0.42
N TYR A 27 -35.25 39.63 -1.61
CA TYR A 27 -34.04 39.06 -2.18
C TYR A 27 -32.95 40.11 -2.26
N PHE A 28 -31.84 39.81 -1.66
CA PHE A 28 -30.64 40.62 -1.79
C PHE A 28 -29.75 39.96 -2.86
N ILE A 29 -29.54 40.67 -3.96
CA ILE A 29 -28.69 40.21 -5.04
C ILE A 29 -27.37 40.96 -4.94
N ARG A 30 -26.30 40.25 -4.75
CA ARG A 30 -24.96 40.79 -4.65
C ARG A 30 -24.11 40.29 -5.82
N ASP A 31 -23.47 41.22 -6.51
CA ASP A 31 -22.44 40.87 -7.52
C ASP A 31 -21.21 40.33 -6.79
N ILE A 32 -20.91 39.08 -7.06
CA ILE A 32 -19.77 38.35 -6.49
C ILE A 32 -18.77 37.96 -7.59
N THR A 33 -18.89 38.54 -8.79
CA THR A 33 -18.07 38.18 -9.95
C THR A 33 -16.59 38.32 -9.67
N GLU A 34 -16.21 39.41 -9.00
CA GLU A 34 -14.82 39.67 -8.64
C GLU A 34 -14.30 38.62 -7.65
N ALA A 35 -15.07 38.28 -6.62
CA ALA A 35 -14.72 37.27 -5.64
C ALA A 35 -14.57 35.87 -6.27
N ILE A 36 -15.46 35.51 -7.20
CA ILE A 36 -15.35 34.18 -7.88
C ILE A 36 -14.20 34.17 -8.87
N THR A 37 -13.96 35.28 -9.59
CA THR A 37 -12.81 35.34 -10.51
C THR A 37 -11.49 35.33 -9.77
N GLU A 38 -11.39 36.01 -8.64
CA GLU A 38 -10.23 35.97 -7.76
C GLU A 38 -10.04 34.57 -7.14
N TYR A 39 -11.12 33.94 -6.67
CA TYR A 39 -11.08 32.54 -6.17
C TYR A 39 -10.61 31.59 -7.26
N ASN A 40 -11.19 31.65 -8.46
CA ASN A 40 -10.79 30.79 -9.56
C ASN A 40 -9.34 31.03 -9.98
N ARG A 41 -8.89 32.27 -10.00
CA ARG A 41 -7.50 32.64 -10.29
C ARG A 41 -6.56 32.05 -9.22
N THR A 42 -6.92 32.21 -7.96
CA THR A 42 -6.13 31.66 -6.83
C THR A 42 -6.13 30.14 -6.86
N PHE A 43 -7.26 29.52 -7.16
CA PHE A 43 -7.35 28.06 -7.29
C PHE A 43 -6.50 27.53 -8.44
N ILE A 44 -6.57 28.16 -9.62
CA ILE A 44 -5.75 27.76 -10.77
C ILE A 44 -4.26 27.96 -10.50
N THR A 45 -3.89 29.09 -9.89
CA THR A 45 -2.47 29.34 -9.54
C THR A 45 -1.96 28.36 -8.51
N SER A 46 -2.78 28.02 -7.50
CA SER A 46 -2.42 27.03 -6.50
C SER A 46 -2.30 25.61 -7.10
N ALA A 47 -3.21 25.25 -8.01
CA ALA A 47 -3.14 23.97 -8.72
C ALA A 47 -1.88 23.86 -9.58
N ILE A 48 -1.54 24.93 -10.30
CA ILE A 48 -0.29 24.99 -11.10
C ILE A 48 0.94 24.87 -10.19
N LEU A 49 0.95 25.55 -9.04
CA LEU A 49 2.06 25.48 -8.08
C LEU A 49 2.21 24.06 -7.51
N ILE A 50 1.10 23.39 -7.21
CA ILE A 50 1.13 21.99 -6.72
C ILE A 50 1.71 21.06 -7.81
N VAL A 51 1.26 21.19 -9.05
CA VAL A 51 1.79 20.39 -10.16
C VAL A 51 3.29 20.64 -10.37
N LEU A 52 3.72 21.90 -10.33
CA LEU A 52 5.13 22.25 -10.43
C LEU A 52 5.94 21.71 -9.26
N ALA A 53 5.39 21.76 -8.03
CA ALA A 53 6.04 21.19 -6.86
C ALA A 53 6.18 19.67 -6.97
N LEU A 54 5.14 18.95 -7.41
CA LEU A 54 5.18 17.50 -7.64
C LEU A 54 6.19 17.13 -8.74
N PHE A 55 6.23 17.93 -9.82
CA PHE A 55 7.23 17.74 -10.87
C PHE A 55 8.65 17.97 -10.36
N ALA A 56 8.86 19.04 -9.58
CA ALA A 56 10.15 19.32 -8.97
C ALA A 56 10.58 18.21 -8.01
N ILE A 57 9.66 17.69 -7.19
CA ILE A 57 9.92 16.53 -6.31
C ILE A 57 10.29 15.30 -7.15
N GLY A 58 9.55 15.01 -8.21
CA GLY A 58 9.87 13.91 -9.13
C GLY A 58 11.26 14.04 -9.75
N VAL A 59 11.64 15.24 -10.16
CA VAL A 59 12.99 15.54 -10.68
C VAL A 59 14.05 15.37 -9.60
N ILE A 60 13.78 15.82 -8.38
CA ILE A 60 14.70 15.68 -7.24
C ILE A 60 14.88 14.19 -6.89
N ILE A 61 13.79 13.42 -6.81
CA ILE A 61 13.86 11.96 -6.55
C ILE A 61 14.65 11.26 -7.66
N ALA A 62 14.35 11.57 -8.93
CA ALA A 62 15.09 11.03 -10.06
C ALA A 62 16.57 11.42 -10.04
N ALA A 63 16.89 12.63 -9.62
CA ALA A 63 18.27 13.11 -9.44
C ALA A 63 18.99 12.38 -8.28
N ILE A 64 18.29 12.19 -7.14
CA ILE A 64 18.82 11.45 -5.98
C ILE A 64 19.06 9.98 -6.35
N LEU A 65 18.10 9.33 -7.00
CA LEU A 65 18.24 7.95 -7.46
C LEU A 65 19.39 7.83 -8.47
N ARG A 66 19.46 8.73 -9.47
CA ARG A 66 20.58 8.75 -10.43
C ARG A 66 21.90 9.03 -9.75
N SER A 67 21.98 9.96 -8.81
CA SER A 67 23.22 10.29 -8.12
C SER A 67 23.67 9.16 -7.19
N GLY A 68 22.73 8.47 -6.52
CA GLY A 68 23.02 7.36 -5.62
C GLY A 68 23.46 6.07 -6.35
N PHE A 69 22.77 5.72 -7.44
CA PHE A 69 23.07 4.47 -8.17
C PHE A 69 24.08 4.62 -9.29
N LYS A 70 24.25 5.81 -9.85
CA LYS A 70 25.22 6.06 -10.93
C LYS A 70 26.67 5.73 -10.54
N PRO A 71 27.15 6.06 -9.32
CA PRO A 71 28.49 5.66 -8.89
C PRO A 71 28.65 4.15 -8.74
N LEU A 72 27.63 3.44 -8.25
CA LEU A 72 27.63 1.99 -8.11
C LEU A 72 27.68 1.29 -9.47
N TYR A 73 26.85 1.76 -10.42
CA TYR A 73 26.87 1.23 -11.79
C TYR A 73 28.20 1.52 -12.49
N SER A 74 28.78 2.71 -12.26
CA SER A 74 30.09 3.07 -12.75
C SER A 74 31.20 2.17 -12.16
N ALA A 75 31.12 1.87 -10.86
CA ALA A 75 32.09 0.98 -10.19
C ALA A 75 31.99 -0.47 -10.70
N ILE A 76 30.75 -0.98 -10.92
CA ILE A 76 30.52 -2.32 -11.48
C ILE A 76 31.02 -2.39 -12.94
N ASN A 77 30.75 -1.36 -13.73
CA ASN A 77 31.20 -1.31 -15.12
C ASN A 77 32.73 -1.18 -15.22
N ALA A 78 33.31 -0.39 -14.32
CA ALA A 78 34.77 -0.29 -14.19
C ALA A 78 35.42 -1.62 -13.79
N LEU A 79 34.79 -2.38 -12.87
CA LEU A 79 35.21 -3.73 -12.48
C LEU A 79 35.15 -4.71 -13.65
N ASN A 80 34.09 -4.66 -14.44
CA ASN A 80 33.97 -5.50 -15.63
C ASN A 80 35.06 -5.17 -16.67
N LEU A 81 35.29 -3.89 -16.95
CA LEU A 81 36.34 -3.45 -17.90
C LEU A 81 37.76 -3.78 -17.38
N LEU A 82 37.99 -3.66 -16.06
CA LEU A 82 39.24 -4.08 -15.45
C LEU A 82 39.41 -5.61 -15.51
N SER A 83 38.38 -6.40 -15.42
CA SER A 83 38.40 -7.86 -15.59
C SER A 83 38.75 -8.26 -17.02
N ASP A 84 38.35 -7.45 -18.01
CA ASP A 84 38.68 -7.64 -19.43
C ASP A 84 40.07 -7.10 -19.80
N GLY A 85 40.86 -6.68 -18.78
CA GLY A 85 42.24 -6.19 -18.96
C GLY A 85 42.34 -4.71 -19.40
N ASN A 86 41.23 -4.00 -19.52
CA ASN A 86 41.23 -2.59 -19.86
C ASN A 86 41.42 -1.72 -18.61
N THR A 87 42.64 -1.16 -18.47
CA THR A 87 43.01 -0.31 -17.33
C THR A 87 42.73 1.17 -17.53
N ASP A 88 42.22 1.58 -18.71
CA ASP A 88 41.93 2.98 -19.03
C ASP A 88 40.50 3.36 -18.66
N VAL A 89 40.17 3.17 -17.37
CA VAL A 89 38.82 3.39 -16.81
C VAL A 89 38.88 4.44 -15.73
N ASP A 90 38.16 5.54 -15.88
CA ASP A 90 38.07 6.60 -14.85
C ASP A 90 36.93 6.29 -13.86
N VAL A 91 37.27 6.10 -12.59
CA VAL A 91 36.30 5.89 -11.50
C VAL A 91 36.22 7.13 -10.65
N LYS A 92 35.13 7.91 -10.86
CA LYS A 92 34.90 9.13 -10.08
C LYS A 92 34.31 8.78 -8.72
N VAL A 93 35.08 9.03 -7.66
CA VAL A 93 34.63 8.87 -6.27
C VAL A 93 34.06 10.20 -5.78
N LYS A 94 32.76 10.26 -5.43
CA LYS A 94 32.12 11.43 -4.80
C LYS A 94 31.23 10.95 -3.64
N GLY A 95 31.60 11.34 -2.40
CA GLY A 95 30.82 11.03 -1.20
C GLY A 95 31.65 10.34 -0.11
N LYS A 96 31.00 10.04 1.01
CA LYS A 96 31.53 9.27 2.15
C LYS A 96 30.68 8.07 2.54
N ASP A 97 29.74 7.68 1.66
CA ASP A 97 28.84 6.56 1.84
C ASP A 97 29.47 5.22 1.43
N GLU A 98 28.79 4.13 1.64
CA GLU A 98 29.24 2.76 1.33
C GLU A 98 29.52 2.58 -0.17
N VAL A 99 28.79 3.27 -1.01
CA VAL A 99 28.99 3.25 -2.48
C VAL A 99 30.29 3.93 -2.87
N SER A 100 30.62 5.01 -2.17
CA SER A 100 31.90 5.72 -2.33
C SER A 100 33.07 4.89 -1.84
N GLN A 101 32.86 4.05 -0.80
CA GLN A 101 33.88 3.10 -0.35
C GLN A 101 34.16 2.02 -1.40
N ILE A 102 33.11 1.50 -2.06
CA ILE A 102 33.26 0.55 -3.16
C ILE A 102 33.97 1.19 -4.35
N ALA A 103 33.58 2.41 -4.73
CA ALA A 103 34.24 3.15 -5.81
C ALA A 103 35.72 3.46 -5.49
N SER A 104 36.00 3.78 -4.22
CA SER A 104 37.39 3.98 -3.73
C SER A 104 38.21 2.69 -3.78
N ALA A 105 37.63 1.54 -3.40
CA ALA A 105 38.29 0.25 -3.49
C ALA A 105 38.60 -0.13 -4.95
N VAL A 106 37.66 0.14 -5.89
CA VAL A 106 37.87 -0.08 -7.33
C VAL A 106 38.98 0.84 -7.89
N LYS A 107 38.99 2.10 -7.45
CA LYS A 107 40.04 3.05 -7.82
C LYS A 107 41.43 2.63 -7.30
N SER A 108 41.50 2.24 -6.04
CA SER A 108 42.73 1.73 -5.42
C SER A 108 43.22 0.45 -6.11
N PHE A 109 42.30 -0.42 -6.51
CA PHE A 109 42.61 -1.60 -7.29
C PHE A 109 43.18 -1.25 -8.69
N ARG A 110 42.54 -0.30 -9.40
CA ARG A 110 43.04 0.20 -10.69
C ARG A 110 44.46 0.77 -10.55
N GLU A 111 44.72 1.60 -9.53
CA GLU A 111 46.01 2.20 -9.27
C GLU A 111 47.07 1.11 -8.98
N THR A 112 46.68 0.06 -8.26
CA THR A 112 47.53 -1.11 -8.01
C THR A 112 47.88 -1.85 -9.30
N LEU A 113 46.89 -2.03 -10.21
CA LEU A 113 47.10 -2.64 -11.53
C LEU A 113 47.98 -1.79 -12.45
N LEU A 114 47.83 -0.46 -12.42
CA LEU A 114 48.67 0.47 -13.20
C LEU A 114 50.08 0.51 -12.67
N ASN A 115 50.30 0.54 -11.37
CA ASN A 115 51.60 0.45 -10.74
C ASN A 115 52.30 -0.89 -11.06
N TYR A 116 51.54 -1.98 -11.11
CA TYR A 116 52.06 -3.28 -11.52
C TYR A 116 52.54 -3.28 -12.97
N ARG A 117 51.88 -2.61 -13.91
CA ARG A 117 52.30 -2.43 -15.30
C ARG A 117 53.61 -1.61 -15.43
N ASN A 118 53.78 -0.58 -14.60
CA ASN A 118 54.93 0.33 -14.66
C ASN A 118 56.19 -0.23 -14.00
N VAL A 119 56.06 -1.22 -13.10
CA VAL A 119 57.21 -1.76 -12.31
C VAL A 119 57.88 -2.97 -12.98
N ARG A 120 57.54 -3.26 -14.25
CA ARG A 120 58.06 -4.42 -14.98
C ARG A 120 59.59 -4.53 -15.10
N SER A 121 60.35 -3.46 -14.78
CA SER A 121 61.82 -3.45 -14.90
C SER A 121 62.64 -3.72 -13.61
N VAL A 122 61.95 -3.79 -12.42
CA VAL A 122 62.66 -3.92 -11.10
C VAL A 122 62.22 -5.16 -10.31
N ALA A 123 61.35 -6.02 -10.85
CA ALA A 123 60.41 -6.79 -10.04
C ALA A 123 60.76 -8.25 -9.69
N ILE A 124 61.97 -8.75 -9.90
CA ILE A 124 62.26 -10.17 -9.54
C ILE A 124 62.42 -10.37 -8.01
N LYS A 125 62.84 -9.34 -7.29
CA LYS A 125 63.06 -9.45 -5.83
C LYS A 125 61.84 -9.09 -4.95
N ASN A 126 60.89 -8.34 -5.47
CA ASN A 126 59.67 -7.89 -4.72
C ASN A 126 58.43 -8.77 -4.92
N ARG A 127 58.51 -9.79 -5.75
CA ARG A 127 57.39 -10.64 -6.16
C ARG A 127 56.78 -11.40 -4.98
N GLN A 128 57.56 -11.92 -4.08
CA GLN A 128 57.05 -12.70 -2.93
C GLN A 128 56.24 -11.87 -1.94
N ASN A 129 56.66 -10.63 -1.66
CA ASN A 129 55.95 -9.75 -0.72
C ASN A 129 54.64 -9.19 -1.29
N GLN A 130 54.49 -9.09 -2.63
CA GLN A 130 53.27 -8.60 -3.26
C GLN A 130 52.19 -9.69 -3.37
N GLU A 131 52.56 -10.94 -3.64
CA GLU A 131 51.62 -12.08 -3.62
C GLU A 131 50.98 -12.26 -2.23
N GLU A 132 51.75 -12.16 -1.15
CA GLU A 132 51.26 -12.21 0.23
C GLU A 132 50.27 -11.06 0.53
N LYS A 133 50.54 -9.88 0.00
CA LYS A 133 49.69 -8.71 0.21
C LYS A 133 48.35 -8.84 -0.52
N ILE A 134 48.34 -9.33 -1.76
CA ILE A 134 47.12 -9.59 -2.55
C ILE A 134 46.28 -10.71 -1.92
N ILE A 135 46.94 -11.79 -1.47
CA ILE A 135 46.30 -12.87 -0.73
C ILE A 135 45.69 -12.33 0.58
N GLY A 136 46.41 -11.48 1.29
CA GLY A 136 45.96 -10.85 2.53
C GLY A 136 44.72 -9.94 2.32
N GLU A 137 44.71 -9.12 1.25
CA GLU A 137 43.55 -8.28 0.90
C GLU A 137 42.35 -9.11 0.45
N THR A 138 42.58 -10.17 -0.33
CA THR A 138 41.50 -11.12 -0.74
C THR A 138 40.92 -11.85 0.46
N LEU A 139 41.77 -12.22 1.43
CA LEU A 139 41.32 -12.84 2.67
C LEU A 139 40.60 -11.85 3.60
N LYS A 140 40.94 -10.57 3.60
CA LYS A 140 40.17 -9.52 4.29
C LYS A 140 38.79 -9.32 3.66
N LEU A 141 38.69 -9.21 2.32
CA LEU A 141 37.43 -9.15 1.63
C LEU A 141 36.56 -10.40 1.89
N SER A 142 37.22 -11.56 2.03
CA SER A 142 36.49 -12.79 2.41
C SER A 142 35.85 -12.72 3.81
N SER A 143 36.32 -11.82 4.68
CA SER A 143 35.74 -11.64 6.02
C SER A 143 34.32 -11.06 6.00
N LEU A 144 33.94 -10.42 4.91
CA LEU A 144 32.59 -9.91 4.67
C LEU A 144 31.60 -10.99 4.21
N LEU A 145 32.06 -12.19 3.90
CA LEU A 145 31.23 -13.31 3.46
C LEU A 145 30.76 -14.17 4.65
N PRO A 146 29.57 -14.80 4.54
CA PRO A 146 29.08 -15.78 5.50
C PRO A 146 30.07 -16.92 5.74
N ALA A 147 30.05 -17.53 6.93
CA ALA A 147 31.06 -18.47 7.41
C ALA A 147 31.36 -19.66 6.47
N GLU A 148 30.35 -20.26 5.87
CA GLU A 148 30.48 -21.38 4.93
C GLU A 148 31.20 -20.98 3.65
N GLN A 149 30.82 -19.82 3.07
CA GLN A 149 31.39 -19.31 1.83
C GLN A 149 32.85 -18.82 2.04
N ARG A 150 33.13 -18.29 3.23
CA ARG A 150 34.49 -17.91 3.66
C ARG A 150 35.41 -19.14 3.70
N LYS A 151 34.91 -20.26 4.18
CA LYS A 151 35.64 -21.54 4.27
C LYS A 151 35.95 -22.09 2.87
N ALA A 152 34.97 -22.02 1.95
CA ALA A 152 35.14 -22.46 0.58
C ALA A 152 36.18 -21.60 -0.17
N LEU A 153 36.11 -20.27 -0.07
CA LEU A 153 37.07 -19.35 -0.70
C LEU A 153 38.49 -19.52 -0.14
N ARG A 154 38.65 -19.71 1.20
CA ARG A 154 39.93 -20.03 1.80
C ARG A 154 40.50 -21.33 1.26
N LYS A 155 39.71 -22.37 1.12
CA LYS A 155 40.16 -23.64 0.56
C LYS A 155 40.68 -23.48 -0.87
N ASP A 156 39.96 -22.71 -1.70
CA ASP A 156 40.34 -22.46 -3.08
C ASP A 156 41.67 -21.63 -3.15
N VAL A 157 41.83 -20.58 -2.32
CA VAL A 157 43.04 -19.77 -2.23
C VAL A 157 44.24 -20.63 -1.77
N TYR A 158 44.08 -21.48 -0.74
CA TYR A 158 45.12 -22.38 -0.28
C TYR A 158 45.48 -23.48 -1.27
N SER A 159 44.50 -24.02 -2.01
CA SER A 159 44.74 -25.01 -3.06
C SER A 159 45.56 -24.41 -4.23
N MET A 160 45.31 -23.13 -4.57
CA MET A 160 46.06 -22.40 -5.58
C MET A 160 47.48 -22.05 -5.11
N GLU A 161 47.69 -21.68 -3.83
CA GLU A 161 49.00 -21.45 -3.23
C GLU A 161 49.87 -22.72 -3.24
N ASN A 162 49.26 -23.89 -2.99
CA ASN A 162 49.95 -25.17 -3.07
C ASN A 162 50.28 -25.58 -4.52
N LEU A 163 49.41 -25.30 -5.51
CA LEU A 163 49.72 -25.51 -6.92
C LEU A 163 50.88 -24.65 -7.40
N ASN A 164 50.93 -23.39 -6.97
CA ASN A 164 52.09 -22.50 -7.26
C ASN A 164 53.41 -22.99 -6.63
N ARG A 165 53.38 -23.57 -5.40
CA ARG A 165 54.54 -24.14 -4.75
C ARG A 165 55.07 -25.41 -5.42
N THR A 166 54.17 -26.25 -5.97
CA THR A 166 54.54 -27.47 -6.68
C THR A 166 55.10 -27.20 -8.08
N ASN A 167 54.62 -26.16 -8.77
CA ASN A 167 55.16 -25.74 -10.07
C ASN A 167 56.50 -25.05 -10.01
N LYS A 168 56.90 -24.50 -8.83
CA LYS A 168 58.23 -23.88 -8.64
C LYS A 168 59.43 -24.86 -8.86
N ASN A 169 59.20 -26.16 -8.76
CA ASN A 169 60.24 -27.18 -8.99
C ASN A 169 60.38 -27.61 -10.45
N ALA A 170 59.48 -27.19 -11.35
CA ALA A 170 59.49 -27.54 -12.78
C ALA A 170 59.99 -26.40 -13.71
N GLU A 171 60.29 -25.23 -13.18
CA GLU A 171 60.54 -24.01 -13.98
C GLU A 171 62.01 -23.62 -14.09
N LYS A 172 62.66 -24.13 -15.08
CA LYS A 172 63.82 -23.44 -15.69
C LYS A 172 63.57 -22.89 -17.09
N ASN A 173 62.39 -23.09 -17.69
CA ASN A 173 62.21 -22.74 -19.11
C ASN A 173 60.81 -22.30 -19.59
N LEU A 174 60.10 -21.38 -18.90
CA LEU A 174 58.89 -20.79 -19.51
C LEU A 174 58.60 -19.37 -19.00
N PHE A 175 59.12 -18.40 -19.75
CA PHE A 175 59.01 -16.95 -19.43
C PHE A 175 57.70 -16.27 -19.90
N SER A 176 56.67 -16.98 -20.37
CA SER A 176 55.46 -16.36 -20.97
C SER A 176 54.11 -16.78 -20.39
N THR A 177 54.05 -17.77 -19.52
CA THR A 177 52.77 -18.37 -19.05
C THR A 177 52.28 -17.81 -17.72
N ASP A 178 53.11 -17.12 -16.94
CA ASP A 178 52.82 -16.79 -15.53
C ASP A 178 51.90 -15.55 -15.35
N GLU A 179 51.96 -14.55 -16.23
CA GLU A 179 51.11 -13.35 -16.13
C GLU A 179 49.63 -13.66 -16.43
N ASN A 180 49.37 -14.54 -17.37
CA ASN A 180 48.00 -14.96 -17.71
C ASN A 180 47.37 -15.78 -16.59
N GLN A 181 48.14 -16.56 -15.82
CA GLN A 181 47.61 -17.38 -14.73
C GLN A 181 47.21 -16.55 -13.53
N THR A 182 48.02 -15.57 -13.11
CA THR A 182 47.69 -14.68 -11.99
C THR A 182 46.47 -13.82 -12.29
N MET A 183 46.38 -13.28 -13.52
CA MET A 183 45.20 -12.52 -13.97
C MET A 183 43.94 -13.42 -14.10
N ALA A 184 44.08 -14.66 -14.55
CA ALA A 184 42.98 -15.63 -14.61
C ALA A 184 42.45 -15.96 -13.20
N ILE A 185 43.34 -16.17 -12.21
CA ILE A 185 42.99 -16.42 -10.80
C ILE A 185 42.23 -15.24 -10.21
N LEU A 186 42.74 -14.01 -10.41
CA LEU A 186 42.06 -12.79 -9.95
C LEU A 186 40.68 -12.62 -10.62
N THR A 187 40.59 -12.86 -11.92
CA THR A 187 39.33 -12.80 -12.68
C THR A 187 38.31 -13.81 -12.16
N ILE A 188 38.72 -15.05 -11.87
CA ILE A 188 37.84 -16.07 -11.29
C ILE A 188 37.39 -15.67 -9.88
N ALA A 189 38.33 -15.17 -9.03
CA ALA A 189 37.99 -14.72 -7.67
C ALA A 189 36.99 -13.55 -7.68
N PHE A 190 37.23 -12.54 -8.54
CA PHE A 190 36.31 -11.40 -8.68
C PHE A 190 34.95 -11.81 -9.28
N SER A 191 34.95 -12.67 -10.31
CA SER A 191 33.71 -13.23 -10.88
C SER A 191 32.90 -13.96 -9.83
N ARG A 192 33.55 -14.71 -8.92
CA ARG A 192 32.88 -15.41 -7.81
C ARG A 192 32.33 -14.45 -6.78
N ILE A 193 33.10 -13.43 -6.36
CA ILE A 193 32.64 -12.38 -5.44
C ILE A 193 31.44 -11.62 -6.04
N ALA A 194 31.51 -11.23 -7.32
CA ALA A 194 30.42 -10.55 -8.01
C ALA A 194 29.14 -11.42 -8.08
N LYS A 195 29.29 -12.74 -8.33
CA LYS A 195 28.18 -13.70 -8.33
C LYS A 195 27.55 -13.82 -6.94
N GLU A 196 28.35 -13.87 -5.87
CA GLU A 196 27.86 -13.95 -4.49
C GLU A 196 27.17 -12.65 -4.04
N ILE A 197 27.73 -11.49 -4.36
CA ILE A 197 27.09 -10.19 -4.10
C ILE A 197 25.73 -10.12 -4.81
N LYS A 198 25.65 -10.55 -6.08
CA LYS A 198 24.41 -10.59 -6.84
C LYS A 198 23.38 -11.55 -6.22
N ALA A 199 23.84 -12.70 -5.69
CA ALA A 199 22.99 -13.65 -4.99
C ALA A 199 22.45 -13.09 -3.66
N LEU A 200 23.31 -12.43 -2.87
CA LEU A 200 22.94 -11.74 -1.63
C LEU A 200 21.91 -10.62 -1.90
N PHE A 201 22.15 -9.82 -2.93
CA PHE A 201 21.22 -8.75 -3.32
C PHE A 201 19.85 -9.31 -3.74
N ARG A 202 19.82 -10.38 -4.54
CA ARG A 202 18.58 -11.08 -4.89
C ARG A 202 17.85 -11.60 -3.66
N LYS A 203 18.58 -12.20 -2.72
CA LYS A 203 18.01 -12.69 -1.45
C LYS A 203 17.46 -11.55 -0.62
N GLN A 204 18.14 -10.41 -0.58
CA GLN A 204 17.65 -9.20 0.11
C GLN A 204 16.36 -8.68 -0.51
N VAL A 205 16.28 -8.60 -1.85
CA VAL A 205 15.06 -8.19 -2.55
C VAL A 205 13.92 -9.17 -2.24
N GLN A 206 14.17 -10.48 -2.32
CA GLN A 206 13.16 -11.50 -1.98
C GLN A 206 12.69 -11.41 -0.53
N LEU A 207 13.59 -11.13 0.41
CA LEU A 207 13.23 -10.89 1.82
C LEU A 207 12.37 -9.64 1.96
N THR A 208 12.70 -8.57 1.27
CA THR A 208 11.91 -7.32 1.30
C THR A 208 10.51 -7.54 0.72
N GLU A 209 10.40 -8.22 -0.43
CA GLU A 209 9.11 -8.59 -1.02
C GLU A 209 8.29 -9.52 -0.11
N ALA A 210 8.94 -10.46 0.56
CA ALA A 210 8.28 -11.33 1.53
C ALA A 210 7.77 -10.53 2.74
N TYR A 211 8.55 -9.59 3.24
CA TYR A 211 8.18 -8.70 4.34
C TYR A 211 6.96 -7.83 4.00
N GLN A 212 6.91 -7.28 2.78
CA GLN A 212 5.79 -6.43 2.31
C GLN A 212 4.46 -7.18 2.26
N ARG A 213 4.48 -8.52 2.21
CA ARG A 213 3.25 -9.33 2.31
C ARG A 213 2.63 -9.31 3.72
N PHE A 214 3.44 -9.07 4.75
CA PHE A 214 2.99 -9.06 6.15
C PHE A 214 2.83 -7.64 6.70
N VAL A 215 3.59 -6.68 6.17
CA VAL A 215 3.53 -5.28 6.58
C VAL A 215 3.21 -4.43 5.35
N PRO A 216 1.96 -3.97 5.19
CA PRO A 216 1.57 -3.10 4.09
C PRO A 216 2.38 -1.79 4.10
N GLU A 217 2.84 -1.36 2.94
CA GLU A 217 3.58 -0.10 2.79
C GLU A 217 2.75 1.12 3.26
N GLN A 218 1.44 1.06 3.02
CA GLN A 218 0.48 2.07 3.46
C GLN A 218 0.43 2.23 4.99
N LEU A 219 0.75 1.18 5.76
CA LEU A 219 0.88 1.27 7.21
C LEU A 219 2.06 2.16 7.59
N LEU A 220 3.21 2.01 6.91
CA LEU A 220 4.40 2.83 7.14
C LEU A 220 4.14 4.29 6.79
N GLU A 221 3.52 4.55 5.64
CA GLU A 221 3.09 5.89 5.22
C GLU A 221 2.12 6.51 6.25
N SER A 222 1.19 5.71 6.77
CA SER A 222 0.23 6.17 7.77
C SER A 222 0.86 6.50 9.11
N LEU A 223 1.96 5.84 9.48
CA LEU A 223 2.77 6.13 10.67
C LEU A 223 3.82 7.23 10.43
N ASP A 224 3.85 7.84 9.24
CA ASP A 224 4.86 8.82 8.81
C ASP A 224 6.30 8.26 8.91
N LYS A 225 6.47 6.97 8.58
CA LYS A 225 7.74 6.25 8.58
C LYS A 225 8.17 5.89 7.16
N LYS A 226 9.48 6.02 6.88
CA LYS A 226 10.04 5.69 5.55
C LYS A 226 10.47 4.23 5.44
N SER A 227 10.74 3.60 6.56
CA SER A 227 11.23 2.22 6.62
C SER A 227 10.65 1.49 7.83
N ILE A 228 10.50 0.17 7.71
CA ILE A 228 10.14 -0.69 8.84
C ILE A 228 11.19 -0.60 9.96
N LEU A 229 12.44 -0.28 9.65
CA LEU A 229 13.51 -0.09 10.63
C LEU A 229 13.30 1.14 11.52
N ASP A 230 12.49 2.11 11.07
CA ASP A 230 12.15 3.32 11.83
C ASP A 230 10.97 3.11 12.78
N VAL A 231 10.29 1.96 12.65
CA VAL A 231 9.11 1.62 13.48
C VAL A 231 9.57 1.12 14.83
N LYS A 232 9.08 1.75 15.89
CA LYS A 232 9.37 1.40 17.29
C LYS A 232 8.08 1.10 18.02
N LEU A 233 8.15 0.25 19.03
CA LEU A 233 7.05 -0.01 19.93
C LEU A 233 6.53 1.32 20.53
N GLY A 234 5.20 1.49 20.50
CA GLY A 234 4.54 2.71 21.00
C GLY A 234 4.54 3.88 20.00
N ASN A 235 5.05 3.72 18.77
CA ASN A 235 4.77 4.73 17.75
C ASN A 235 3.27 4.83 17.52
N GLN A 236 2.74 6.06 17.51
CA GLN A 236 1.31 6.30 17.34
C GLN A 236 1.06 7.59 16.58
N VAL A 237 -0.03 7.64 15.85
CA VAL A 237 -0.50 8.81 15.14
C VAL A 237 -2.03 8.82 15.13
N GLN A 238 -2.62 9.99 15.35
CA GLN A 238 -4.05 10.18 15.22
C GLN A 238 -4.36 10.66 13.80
N LYS A 239 -5.23 9.91 13.09
CA LYS A 239 -5.66 10.26 11.73
C LYS A 239 -7.15 10.03 11.58
N GLU A 240 -7.77 10.75 10.65
CA GLU A 240 -9.11 10.44 10.18
C GLU A 240 -9.02 9.37 9.11
N MET A 241 -9.75 8.28 9.30
CA MET A 241 -9.74 7.13 8.40
C MET A 241 -11.14 6.59 8.21
N THR A 242 -11.35 5.92 7.09
CA THR A 242 -12.54 5.11 6.87
C THR A 242 -12.20 3.65 7.05
N ILE A 243 -12.98 2.97 7.88
CA ILE A 243 -12.80 1.58 8.26
C ILE A 243 -13.89 0.74 7.61
N LEU A 244 -13.49 -0.33 6.96
CA LEU A 244 -14.38 -1.32 6.39
C LEU A 244 -14.21 -2.64 7.12
N PHE A 245 -15.29 -3.19 7.66
CA PHE A 245 -15.38 -4.58 8.09
C PHE A 245 -16.23 -5.36 7.10
N SER A 246 -15.80 -6.57 6.77
CA SER A 246 -16.59 -7.49 5.96
C SER A 246 -16.47 -8.89 6.52
N ASP A 247 -17.59 -9.63 6.59
CA ASP A 247 -17.66 -10.99 7.12
C ASP A 247 -18.54 -11.90 6.25
N ILE A 248 -18.24 -13.20 6.21
CA ILE A 248 -19.02 -14.19 5.46
C ILE A 248 -20.23 -14.60 6.29
N ARG A 249 -21.39 -14.52 5.68
CA ARG A 249 -22.63 -14.95 6.33
C ARG A 249 -22.63 -16.43 6.63
N SER A 250 -22.92 -16.78 7.91
CA SER A 250 -23.02 -18.15 8.38
C SER A 250 -21.76 -18.98 8.12
N PHE A 251 -20.58 -18.35 8.16
CA PHE A 251 -19.31 -19.02 7.92
C PHE A 251 -19.12 -20.23 8.83
N THR A 252 -19.45 -20.13 10.11
CA THR A 252 -19.38 -21.28 11.06
C THR A 252 -20.10 -22.51 10.50
N ASN A 253 -21.31 -22.35 10.00
CA ASN A 253 -22.09 -23.47 9.43
C ASN A 253 -21.46 -24.00 8.13
N ILE A 254 -20.73 -23.19 7.40
CA ILE A 254 -20.00 -23.60 6.19
C ILE A 254 -18.73 -24.36 6.60
N SER A 255 -17.96 -23.81 7.53
CA SER A 255 -16.68 -24.35 7.98
C SER A 255 -16.82 -25.70 8.69
N GLU A 256 -17.91 -25.90 9.46
CA GLU A 256 -18.19 -27.18 10.14
C GLU A 256 -18.44 -28.35 9.16
N LYS A 257 -18.77 -28.06 7.90
CA LYS A 257 -19.03 -29.05 6.85
C LYS A 257 -17.81 -29.34 5.96
N LEU A 258 -16.73 -28.60 6.16
CA LEU A 258 -15.53 -28.69 5.34
C LEU A 258 -14.38 -29.31 6.14
N GLU A 259 -13.57 -30.12 5.48
CA GLU A 259 -12.30 -30.53 6.05
C GLU A 259 -11.37 -29.31 6.23
N PRO A 260 -10.46 -29.31 7.21
CA PRO A 260 -9.61 -28.14 7.50
C PRO A 260 -8.87 -27.56 6.27
N ALA A 261 -8.35 -28.44 5.41
CA ALA A 261 -7.66 -28.00 4.18
C ALA A 261 -8.60 -27.36 3.16
N GLU A 262 -9.84 -27.87 3.06
CA GLU A 262 -10.88 -27.32 2.19
C GLU A 262 -11.36 -25.97 2.70
N ASN A 263 -11.46 -25.82 4.03
CA ASN A 263 -11.83 -24.56 4.66
C ASN A 263 -10.80 -23.46 4.39
N PHE A 264 -9.51 -23.75 4.54
CA PHE A 264 -8.44 -22.82 4.16
C PHE A 264 -8.50 -22.44 2.68
N LYS A 265 -8.73 -23.41 1.80
CA LYS A 265 -8.87 -23.16 0.38
C LYS A 265 -10.08 -22.26 0.09
N PHE A 266 -11.23 -22.57 0.69
CA PHE A 266 -12.46 -21.80 0.56
C PHE A 266 -12.25 -20.32 0.94
N VAL A 267 -11.66 -20.07 2.14
CA VAL A 267 -11.38 -18.70 2.60
C VAL A 267 -10.40 -18.00 1.65
N ASN A 268 -9.33 -18.68 1.24
CA ASN A 268 -8.34 -18.10 0.32
C ASN A 268 -8.94 -17.78 -1.06
N ASP A 269 -9.79 -18.64 -1.61
CA ASP A 269 -10.47 -18.41 -2.90
C ASP A 269 -11.42 -17.18 -2.80
N TYR A 270 -12.14 -17.05 -1.68
CA TYR A 270 -12.97 -15.88 -1.38
C TYR A 270 -12.11 -14.60 -1.28
N LEU A 271 -11.07 -14.62 -0.44
CA LEU A 271 -10.17 -13.47 -0.27
C LEU A 271 -9.51 -13.06 -1.58
N ALA A 272 -9.06 -14.02 -2.39
CA ALA A 272 -8.48 -13.74 -3.71
C ALA A 272 -9.47 -13.06 -4.66
N ALA A 273 -10.76 -13.31 -4.52
CA ALA A 273 -11.79 -12.66 -5.32
C ALA A 273 -12.07 -11.22 -4.86
N VAL A 274 -12.17 -10.95 -3.55
CA VAL A 274 -12.68 -9.67 -3.04
C VAL A 274 -11.59 -8.67 -2.64
N VAL A 275 -10.45 -9.12 -2.09
CA VAL A 275 -9.36 -8.25 -1.58
C VAL A 275 -8.76 -7.33 -2.66
N PRO A 276 -8.61 -7.74 -3.93
CA PRO A 276 -8.15 -6.83 -4.96
C PRO A 276 -8.99 -5.57 -5.14
N SER A 277 -10.28 -5.58 -4.72
CA SER A 277 -11.13 -4.39 -4.72
C SER A 277 -10.65 -3.35 -3.72
N ILE A 278 -10.19 -3.78 -2.54
CA ILE A 278 -9.67 -2.88 -1.51
C ILE A 278 -8.46 -2.11 -2.04
N ARG A 279 -7.50 -2.83 -2.63
CA ARG A 279 -6.29 -2.23 -3.20
C ARG A 279 -6.56 -1.33 -4.40
N LYS A 280 -7.54 -1.70 -5.24
CA LYS A 280 -7.96 -0.92 -6.42
C LYS A 280 -8.44 0.50 -6.04
N TYR A 281 -9.02 0.64 -4.86
CA TYR A 281 -9.52 1.92 -4.34
C TYR A 281 -8.66 2.46 -3.19
N ASP A 282 -7.35 2.31 -3.29
CA ASP A 282 -6.35 2.90 -2.38
C ASP A 282 -6.50 2.49 -0.90
N GLY A 283 -7.22 1.40 -0.63
CA GLY A 283 -7.30 0.78 0.68
C GLY A 283 -6.26 -0.31 0.89
N TYR A 284 -6.03 -0.67 2.13
CA TYR A 284 -5.21 -1.83 2.49
C TYR A 284 -5.90 -2.65 3.58
N VAL A 285 -5.62 -3.94 3.59
CA VAL A 285 -6.09 -4.84 4.63
C VAL A 285 -5.20 -4.65 5.85
N ASP A 286 -5.80 -4.32 6.98
CA ASP A 286 -5.11 -4.26 8.27
C ASP A 286 -4.87 -5.67 8.79
N LYS A 287 -5.93 -6.45 8.89
CA LYS A 287 -5.88 -7.85 9.31
C LYS A 287 -7.06 -8.68 8.81
N TYR A 288 -6.85 -9.98 8.82
CA TYR A 288 -7.91 -10.97 8.69
C TYR A 288 -8.26 -11.50 10.07
N ILE A 289 -9.54 -11.61 10.40
CA ILE A 289 -10.06 -12.13 11.67
C ILE A 289 -10.94 -13.33 11.32
N GLY A 290 -10.30 -14.50 11.19
CA GLY A 290 -10.96 -15.67 10.60
C GLY A 290 -11.29 -15.43 9.11
N ASP A 291 -12.57 -15.41 8.77
CA ASP A 291 -13.11 -15.08 7.46
C ASP A 291 -13.42 -13.59 7.28
N ALA A 292 -13.37 -12.83 8.37
CA ALA A 292 -13.60 -11.40 8.33
C ALA A 292 -12.37 -10.62 7.82
N ILE A 293 -12.63 -9.53 7.13
CA ILE A 293 -11.63 -8.59 6.61
C ILE A 293 -11.81 -7.26 7.33
N MET A 294 -10.75 -6.76 7.93
CA MET A 294 -10.65 -5.37 8.36
C MET A 294 -9.74 -4.61 7.38
N ALA A 295 -10.30 -3.58 6.74
CA ALA A 295 -9.56 -2.75 5.80
C ALA A 295 -9.64 -1.27 6.15
N LEU A 296 -8.58 -0.53 5.83
CA LEU A 296 -8.38 0.88 6.14
C LEU A 296 -8.22 1.69 4.85
N PHE A 297 -8.85 2.88 4.85
CA PHE A 297 -8.78 3.84 3.76
C PHE A 297 -8.40 5.20 4.33
N THR A 298 -7.27 5.74 3.86
CA THR A 298 -6.65 6.96 4.41
C THR A 298 -6.90 8.20 3.55
N LYS A 299 -7.40 8.05 2.31
CA LYS A 299 -7.56 9.15 1.36
C LYS A 299 -8.99 9.69 1.35
N LYS A 300 -9.92 8.97 0.76
CA LYS A 300 -11.32 9.39 0.59
C LYS A 300 -12.25 8.35 1.17
N SER A 301 -13.23 8.79 1.95
CA SER A 301 -14.24 7.89 2.51
C SER A 301 -15.06 7.17 1.45
N SER A 302 -15.27 7.80 0.28
CA SER A 302 -15.95 7.21 -0.87
C SER A 302 -15.21 5.99 -1.44
N ASP A 303 -13.89 5.92 -1.28
CA ASP A 303 -13.07 4.81 -1.82
C ASP A 303 -13.43 3.50 -1.11
N ALA A 304 -13.70 3.54 0.19
CA ALA A 304 -14.19 2.38 0.94
C ALA A 304 -15.53 1.88 0.40
N VAL A 305 -16.44 2.78 0.07
CA VAL A 305 -17.76 2.43 -0.46
C VAL A 305 -17.65 1.91 -1.90
N TYR A 306 -16.84 2.51 -2.75
CA TYR A 306 -16.58 1.97 -4.09
C TYR A 306 -15.91 0.60 -4.03
N SER A 307 -14.99 0.41 -3.08
CA SER A 307 -14.39 -0.90 -2.82
C SER A 307 -15.45 -1.94 -2.45
N ALA A 308 -16.35 -1.62 -1.52
CA ALA A 308 -17.44 -2.50 -1.11
C ALA A 308 -18.38 -2.87 -2.26
N ILE A 309 -18.74 -1.90 -3.11
CA ILE A 309 -19.56 -2.13 -4.31
C ILE A 309 -18.83 -3.08 -5.29
N ASP A 310 -17.53 -2.89 -5.51
CA ASP A 310 -16.72 -3.77 -6.38
C ASP A 310 -16.56 -5.17 -5.76
N MET A 311 -16.40 -5.27 -4.43
CA MET A 311 -16.38 -6.55 -3.70
C MET A 311 -17.68 -7.34 -3.92
N LEU A 312 -18.84 -6.72 -3.75
CA LEU A 312 -20.15 -7.35 -3.98
C LEU A 312 -20.31 -7.78 -5.44
N SER A 313 -19.87 -6.96 -6.39
CA SER A 313 -19.90 -7.31 -7.82
C SER A 313 -18.99 -8.50 -8.16
N LYS A 314 -17.81 -8.58 -7.56
CA LYS A 314 -16.88 -9.72 -7.74
C LYS A 314 -17.39 -10.98 -7.06
N LEU A 315 -18.02 -10.83 -5.90
CA LEU A 315 -18.68 -11.93 -5.21
C LEU A 315 -19.82 -12.51 -6.04
N ASP A 316 -20.63 -11.69 -6.69
CA ASP A 316 -21.68 -12.15 -7.62
C ASP A 316 -21.08 -12.98 -8.77
N LYS A 317 -19.96 -12.55 -9.34
CA LYS A 317 -19.24 -13.32 -10.37
C LYS A 317 -18.70 -14.65 -9.83
N LEU A 318 -18.12 -14.64 -8.63
CA LEU A 318 -17.67 -15.86 -7.95
C LEU A 318 -18.85 -16.81 -7.72
N ASN A 319 -19.97 -16.31 -7.23
CA ASN A 319 -21.17 -17.10 -6.97
C ASN A 319 -21.74 -17.73 -8.26
N LYS A 320 -21.74 -17.01 -9.36
CA LYS A 320 -22.12 -17.57 -10.67
C LYS A 320 -21.23 -18.74 -11.10
N LYS A 321 -19.93 -18.70 -10.77
CA LYS A 321 -19.01 -19.82 -11.00
C LYS A 321 -19.34 -20.99 -10.05
N ARG A 322 -19.51 -20.70 -8.75
CA ARG A 322 -19.82 -21.69 -7.72
C ARG A 322 -21.11 -22.46 -8.02
N VAL A 323 -22.17 -21.76 -8.43
CA VAL A 323 -23.44 -22.41 -8.84
C VAL A 323 -23.24 -23.39 -10.00
N LYS A 324 -22.42 -23.04 -10.99
CA LYS A 324 -22.07 -23.96 -12.11
C LYS A 324 -21.32 -25.21 -11.63
N GLU A 325 -20.58 -25.08 -10.54
CA GLU A 325 -19.83 -26.17 -9.89
C GLU A 325 -20.67 -26.93 -8.85
N GLY A 326 -21.95 -26.58 -8.70
CA GLY A 326 -22.87 -27.22 -7.72
C GLY A 326 -22.62 -26.77 -6.27
N LEU A 327 -21.88 -25.70 -6.06
CA LEU A 327 -21.52 -25.17 -4.74
C LEU A 327 -22.48 -24.06 -4.30
N PRO A 328 -22.74 -23.93 -2.99
CA PRO A 328 -23.65 -22.89 -2.47
C PRO A 328 -23.07 -21.49 -2.66
N ASN A 329 -23.97 -20.51 -2.77
CA ASN A 329 -23.62 -19.11 -2.83
C ASN A 329 -22.98 -18.64 -1.51
N ILE A 330 -22.03 -17.73 -1.64
CA ILE A 330 -21.43 -16.98 -0.54
C ILE A 330 -22.15 -15.64 -0.44
N SER A 331 -22.53 -15.23 0.77
CA SER A 331 -23.04 -13.91 1.06
C SER A 331 -22.14 -13.24 2.10
N ILE A 332 -21.98 -11.92 2.00
CA ILE A 332 -21.16 -11.15 2.96
C ILE A 332 -21.96 -9.99 3.53
N GLY A 333 -21.58 -9.56 4.74
CA GLY A 333 -21.93 -8.28 5.31
C GLY A 333 -20.76 -7.31 5.21
N ILE A 334 -21.04 -6.03 4.99
CA ILE A 334 -20.01 -4.98 4.96
C ILE A 334 -20.51 -3.79 5.77
N GLY A 335 -19.74 -3.40 6.78
CA GLY A 335 -19.96 -2.21 7.61
C GLY A 335 -18.86 -1.19 7.39
N ILE A 336 -19.21 0.07 7.14
CA ILE A 336 -18.25 1.13 6.88
C ILE A 336 -18.54 2.33 7.79
N ASN A 337 -17.49 2.80 8.47
CA ASN A 337 -17.54 3.98 9.29
C ASN A 337 -16.30 4.85 9.11
N THR A 338 -16.47 6.17 9.17
CA THR A 338 -15.40 7.16 9.07
C THR A 338 -15.27 7.91 10.38
N GLY A 339 -14.04 8.14 10.81
CA GLY A 339 -13.77 8.96 11.98
C GLY A 339 -12.32 8.92 12.42
N SER A 340 -12.05 9.62 13.52
CA SER A 340 -10.71 9.68 14.11
C SER A 340 -10.32 8.34 14.72
N VAL A 341 -9.10 7.90 14.41
CA VAL A 341 -8.51 6.68 14.92
C VAL A 341 -7.10 6.94 15.42
N MET A 342 -6.68 6.13 16.37
CA MET A 342 -5.29 6.05 16.80
C MET A 342 -4.66 4.84 16.11
N LEU A 343 -3.79 5.09 15.14
CA LEU A 343 -2.96 4.08 14.50
C LEU A 343 -1.63 4.00 15.22
N GLY A 344 -1.16 2.82 15.55
CA GLY A 344 0.11 2.68 16.26
C GLY A 344 0.64 1.25 16.28
N THR A 345 1.77 1.08 16.94
CA THR A 345 2.41 -0.22 17.16
C THR A 345 2.19 -0.68 18.57
N LEU A 346 1.60 -1.86 18.70
CA LEU A 346 1.30 -2.53 19.96
C LEU A 346 2.12 -3.81 20.09
N GLY A 347 2.30 -4.26 21.33
CA GLY A 347 2.93 -5.54 21.63
C GLY A 347 4.11 -5.42 22.57
N VAL A 348 5.08 -6.27 22.35
CA VAL A 348 6.35 -6.35 23.10
C VAL A 348 7.51 -6.21 22.10
N PRO A 349 8.75 -5.94 22.59
CA PRO A 349 9.90 -5.73 21.68
C PRO A 349 10.11 -6.85 20.66
N ASP A 350 9.84 -8.09 21.03
CA ASP A 350 10.05 -9.26 20.19
C ASP A 350 8.85 -9.57 19.28
N ARG A 351 7.70 -8.93 19.51
CA ARG A 351 6.49 -9.11 18.71
C ARG A 351 5.65 -7.84 18.70
N MET A 352 5.79 -7.07 17.65
CA MET A 352 5.01 -5.86 17.41
C MET A 352 3.98 -6.10 16.31
N GLU A 353 2.82 -5.48 16.46
CA GLU A 353 1.76 -5.46 15.46
C GLU A 353 1.30 -4.02 15.23
N GLY A 354 1.13 -3.64 13.97
CA GLY A 354 0.42 -2.42 13.62
C GLY A 354 -1.05 -2.60 13.96
N SER A 355 -1.64 -1.66 14.67
CA SER A 355 -3.05 -1.77 15.06
C SER A 355 -3.72 -0.41 15.12
N VAL A 356 -5.03 -0.44 14.94
CA VAL A 356 -5.89 0.75 15.02
C VAL A 356 -6.81 0.59 16.21
N ILE A 357 -6.81 1.58 17.09
CA ILE A 357 -7.68 1.62 18.27
C ILE A 357 -8.58 2.84 18.18
N SER A 358 -9.89 2.62 18.20
CA SER A 358 -10.87 3.72 18.22
C SER A 358 -12.29 3.16 18.34
N ASP A 359 -13.20 3.99 18.85
CA ASP A 359 -14.65 3.76 18.74
C ASP A 359 -15.10 3.68 17.28
N THR A 360 -14.38 4.32 16.37
CA THR A 360 -14.61 4.24 14.91
C THR A 360 -14.50 2.81 14.41
N VAL A 361 -13.52 2.05 14.89
CA VAL A 361 -13.32 0.62 14.57
C VAL A 361 -14.50 -0.22 15.10
N ASN A 362 -14.84 -0.01 16.37
CA ASN A 362 -15.92 -0.75 17.03
C ASN A 362 -17.27 -0.51 16.33
N LEU A 363 -17.53 0.74 15.93
CA LEU A 363 -18.75 1.06 15.19
C LEU A 363 -18.76 0.40 13.81
N SER A 364 -17.64 0.38 13.09
CA SER A 364 -17.57 -0.29 11.78
C SER A 364 -17.88 -1.78 11.88
N ALA A 365 -17.33 -2.46 12.87
CA ALA A 365 -17.62 -3.87 13.15
C ALA A 365 -19.11 -4.08 13.49
N ARG A 366 -19.69 -3.22 14.34
CA ARG A 366 -21.12 -3.27 14.67
C ARG A 366 -22.01 -3.03 13.46
N LEU A 367 -21.65 -2.13 12.56
CA LEU A 367 -22.38 -1.90 11.30
C LEU A 367 -22.37 -3.15 10.42
N GLU A 368 -21.23 -3.87 10.40
CA GLU A 368 -21.18 -5.17 9.72
C GLU A 368 -22.18 -6.16 10.34
N GLU A 369 -22.17 -6.34 11.67
CA GLU A 369 -23.12 -7.22 12.36
C GLU A 369 -24.58 -6.84 12.06
N LEU A 370 -24.90 -5.55 12.04
CA LEU A 370 -26.25 -5.04 11.75
C LEU A 370 -26.69 -5.36 10.31
N THR A 371 -25.76 -5.56 9.38
CA THR A 371 -26.13 -6.01 8.02
C THR A 371 -26.85 -7.35 8.06
N LYS A 372 -26.60 -8.21 9.05
CA LYS A 372 -27.32 -9.46 9.27
C LYS A 372 -28.75 -9.21 9.77
N PHE A 373 -28.91 -8.26 10.69
CA PHE A 373 -30.22 -7.90 11.24
C PHE A 373 -31.13 -7.30 10.17
N TYR A 374 -30.63 -6.30 9.43
CA TYR A 374 -31.38 -5.63 8.36
C TYR A 374 -31.42 -6.42 7.05
N LYS A 375 -30.72 -7.56 6.98
CA LYS A 375 -30.61 -8.44 5.81
C LYS A 375 -30.09 -7.72 4.55
N VAL A 376 -29.32 -6.66 4.72
CA VAL A 376 -28.67 -5.90 3.64
C VAL A 376 -27.15 -6.14 3.67
N PRO A 377 -26.46 -6.18 2.53
CA PRO A 377 -25.04 -6.51 2.50
C PRO A 377 -24.11 -5.35 2.80
N LEU A 378 -24.57 -4.10 2.74
CA LEU A 378 -23.70 -2.91 2.90
C LEU A 378 -24.39 -1.82 3.69
N ILE A 379 -23.84 -1.51 4.87
CA ILE A 379 -24.28 -0.44 5.75
C ILE A 379 -23.13 0.55 5.98
N VAL A 380 -23.46 1.84 5.94
CA VAL A 380 -22.53 2.92 6.27
C VAL A 380 -23.11 3.79 7.38
N SER A 381 -22.22 4.42 8.17
CA SER A 381 -22.61 5.41 9.19
C SER A 381 -22.96 6.77 8.57
N SER A 382 -23.62 7.63 9.34
CA SER A 382 -23.85 9.04 8.98
C SER A 382 -22.56 9.80 8.69
N GLU A 383 -21.47 9.49 9.40
CA GLU A 383 -20.19 10.17 9.17
C GLU A 383 -19.60 9.81 7.80
N THR A 384 -19.69 8.55 7.41
CA THR A 384 -19.31 8.12 6.06
C THR A 384 -20.26 8.71 5.01
N GLU A 385 -21.57 8.67 5.27
CA GLU A 385 -22.63 9.13 4.35
C GLU A 385 -22.42 10.59 3.92
N LYS A 386 -22.12 11.49 4.86
CA LYS A 386 -21.87 12.92 4.61
C LYS A 386 -20.77 13.18 3.60
N MET A 387 -19.81 12.26 3.47
CA MET A 387 -18.64 12.37 2.60
C MET A 387 -18.86 11.70 1.23
N LEU A 388 -20.01 11.04 1.03
CA LEU A 388 -20.28 10.34 -0.22
C LEU A 388 -20.83 11.28 -1.29
N PRO A 389 -20.42 11.10 -2.55
CA PRO A 389 -21.03 11.82 -3.66
C PRO A 389 -22.49 11.42 -3.83
N HIS A 390 -23.31 12.35 -4.31
CA HIS A 390 -24.75 12.14 -4.55
C HIS A 390 -25.04 11.01 -5.56
N SER A 391 -24.08 10.67 -6.39
CA SER A 391 -24.21 9.57 -7.37
C SER A 391 -24.27 8.18 -6.73
N ILE A 392 -23.82 8.01 -5.49
CA ILE A 392 -23.92 6.74 -4.75
C ILE A 392 -25.32 6.63 -4.16
N LEU A 393 -26.10 5.68 -4.66
CA LEU A 393 -27.47 5.43 -4.23
C LEU A 393 -27.48 4.78 -2.85
N ARG A 394 -28.16 5.44 -1.93
CA ARG A 394 -28.26 5.04 -0.53
C ARG A 394 -29.58 5.49 0.06
N ARG A 395 -30.00 4.86 1.16
CA ARG A 395 -31.16 5.28 1.96
C ARG A 395 -30.88 5.12 3.44
N GLU A 396 -31.41 5.99 4.25
CA GLU A 396 -31.42 5.85 5.70
C GLU A 396 -32.30 4.66 6.09
N ILE A 397 -31.81 3.82 7.00
CA ILE A 397 -32.58 2.63 7.43
C ILE A 397 -32.94 2.67 8.91
N ASP A 398 -32.09 3.26 9.76
CA ASP A 398 -32.37 3.36 11.18
C ASP A 398 -31.43 4.37 11.87
N GLU A 399 -31.65 4.55 13.18
CA GLU A 399 -30.82 5.29 14.08
C GLU A 399 -30.47 4.41 15.29
N ILE A 400 -29.20 4.14 15.49
CA ILE A 400 -28.71 3.22 16.51
C ILE A 400 -27.98 3.94 17.63
N GLU A 401 -28.07 3.41 18.85
CA GLU A 401 -27.26 3.85 19.98
C GLU A 401 -25.90 3.17 19.96
N VAL A 402 -24.85 3.97 20.06
CA VAL A 402 -23.48 3.46 20.15
C VAL A 402 -23.11 3.39 21.64
N LYS A 403 -22.75 2.19 22.12
CA LYS A 403 -22.37 1.96 23.50
C LYS A 403 -21.24 2.93 23.91
N GLY A 404 -21.48 3.73 24.94
CA GLY A 404 -20.52 4.74 25.42
C GLY A 404 -20.64 6.13 24.79
N LYS A 405 -21.57 6.34 23.83
CA LYS A 405 -21.90 7.66 23.29
C LYS A 405 -23.33 8.05 23.64
N THR A 406 -23.54 9.30 24.01
CA THR A 406 -24.88 9.88 24.26
C THR A 406 -25.64 10.16 22.95
N ASN A 407 -24.94 10.26 21.84
CA ASN A 407 -25.52 10.61 20.56
C ASN A 407 -25.82 9.34 19.74
N LYS A 408 -27.04 9.25 19.25
CA LYS A 408 -27.44 8.22 18.27
C LYS A 408 -26.75 8.45 16.93
N THR A 409 -26.48 7.37 16.23
CA THR A 409 -25.86 7.40 14.90
C THR A 409 -26.86 6.87 13.88
N ARG A 410 -27.15 7.67 12.85
CA ARG A 410 -27.95 7.23 11.69
C ARG A 410 -27.14 6.29 10.82
N ILE A 411 -27.81 5.28 10.33
CA ILE A 411 -27.20 4.25 9.47
C ILE A 411 -27.92 4.17 8.13
N PHE A 412 -27.16 3.90 7.08
CA PHE A 412 -27.62 3.95 5.71
C PHE A 412 -27.29 2.65 4.98
N GLU A 413 -28.26 2.10 4.30
CA GLU A 413 -28.02 1.07 3.29
C GLU A 413 -27.47 1.72 2.02
N VAL A 414 -26.40 1.15 1.46
CA VAL A 414 -25.91 1.49 0.11
C VAL A 414 -26.34 0.40 -0.86
N PHE A 415 -27.26 0.73 -1.77
CA PHE A 415 -27.83 -0.20 -2.74
C PHE A 415 -27.36 0.05 -4.19
N HIS A 416 -26.32 0.84 -4.36
CA HIS A 416 -25.77 1.17 -5.69
C HIS A 416 -25.26 -0.06 -6.47
N TRP A 417 -24.87 -1.12 -5.78
CA TRP A 417 -24.43 -2.40 -6.34
C TRP A 417 -25.55 -3.26 -6.94
N GLU A 418 -26.79 -2.98 -6.60
CA GLU A 418 -27.95 -3.74 -7.06
C GLU A 418 -28.24 -3.54 -8.56
N THR A 419 -29.11 -4.38 -9.12
CA THR A 419 -29.53 -4.26 -10.52
C THR A 419 -30.25 -2.94 -10.77
N LYS A 420 -30.13 -2.40 -11.99
CA LYS A 420 -30.80 -1.15 -12.36
C LYS A 420 -32.29 -1.14 -12.01
N LYS A 421 -32.99 -2.25 -12.27
CA LYS A 421 -34.42 -2.39 -11.97
C LYS A 421 -34.76 -2.17 -10.49
N ILE A 422 -33.96 -2.73 -9.59
CA ILE A 422 -34.13 -2.60 -8.14
C ILE A 422 -33.78 -1.19 -7.69
N ARG A 423 -32.65 -0.66 -8.17
CA ARG A 423 -32.21 0.72 -7.85
C ARG A 423 -33.25 1.76 -8.22
N ASP A 424 -33.78 1.69 -9.45
CA ASP A 424 -34.79 2.64 -9.94
C ASP A 424 -36.06 2.58 -9.09
N LYS A 425 -36.48 1.40 -8.68
CA LYS A 425 -37.61 1.22 -7.76
C LYS A 425 -37.35 1.79 -6.38
N LYS A 426 -36.17 1.49 -5.75
CA LYS A 426 -35.83 2.02 -4.44
C LYS A 426 -35.74 3.56 -4.46
N VAL A 427 -35.22 4.15 -5.53
CA VAL A 427 -35.19 5.61 -5.71
C VAL A 427 -36.60 6.18 -5.86
N ALA A 428 -37.45 5.59 -6.69
CA ALA A 428 -38.84 6.04 -6.89
C ALA A 428 -39.67 5.99 -5.58
N LEU A 429 -39.41 4.99 -4.73
CA LEU A 429 -40.12 4.79 -3.48
C LEU A 429 -39.46 5.45 -2.25
N ALA A 430 -38.37 6.21 -2.45
CA ALA A 430 -37.62 6.82 -1.35
C ALA A 430 -38.49 7.71 -0.44
N SER A 431 -39.46 8.47 -1.03
CA SER A 431 -40.37 9.33 -0.26
C SER A 431 -41.32 8.52 0.63
N VAL A 432 -41.82 7.40 0.15
CA VAL A 432 -42.73 6.51 0.90
C VAL A 432 -41.95 5.87 2.07
N PHE A 433 -40.75 5.38 1.79
CA PHE A 433 -39.88 4.79 2.81
C PHE A 433 -39.50 5.78 3.90
N ASN A 434 -39.09 7.00 3.52
CA ASN A 434 -38.71 8.05 4.49
C ASN A 434 -39.91 8.48 5.36
N LYS A 435 -41.13 8.52 4.81
CA LYS A 435 -42.37 8.77 5.61
C LYS A 435 -42.59 7.66 6.62
N ALA A 436 -42.44 6.39 6.23
CA ALA A 436 -42.55 5.27 7.14
C ALA A 436 -41.52 5.36 8.27
N LEU A 437 -40.27 5.70 7.96
CA LEU A 437 -39.17 5.87 8.96
C LEU A 437 -39.47 7.01 9.94
N ASN A 438 -40.03 8.13 9.45
CA ASN A 438 -40.44 9.25 10.31
C ASN A 438 -41.57 8.85 11.27
N PHE A 439 -42.63 8.18 10.79
CA PHE A 439 -43.69 7.66 11.64
C PHE A 439 -43.17 6.66 12.69
N PHE A 440 -42.19 5.82 12.29
CA PHE A 440 -41.54 4.92 13.25
C PHE A 440 -40.85 5.67 14.38
N ARG A 441 -40.13 6.76 14.08
CA ARG A 441 -39.44 7.60 15.06
C ARG A 441 -40.40 8.37 15.97
N GLU A 442 -41.53 8.73 15.46
CA GLU A 442 -42.61 9.41 16.21
C GLU A 442 -43.45 8.41 17.01
N ASN A 443 -43.09 7.09 17.00
CA ASN A 443 -43.86 6.01 17.61
C ASN A 443 -45.28 5.84 17.02
N ASP A 444 -45.57 6.40 15.85
CA ASP A 444 -46.80 6.20 15.12
C ASP A 444 -46.73 4.93 14.28
N PHE A 445 -46.74 3.78 14.96
CA PHE A 445 -46.64 2.47 14.35
C PHE A 445 -47.79 2.13 13.39
N LYS A 446 -48.97 2.76 13.59
CA LYS A 446 -50.15 2.57 12.71
C LYS A 446 -49.87 3.15 11.32
N ASN A 447 -49.48 4.39 11.23
CA ASN A 447 -49.16 5.06 9.97
C ASN A 447 -47.87 4.52 9.35
N CYS A 448 -46.88 4.18 10.15
CA CYS A 448 -45.67 3.47 9.70
C CYS A 448 -46.06 2.19 8.95
N LYS A 449 -46.89 1.34 9.55
CA LYS A 449 -47.33 0.07 8.92
C LYS A 449 -48.10 0.28 7.61
N ILE A 450 -48.90 1.36 7.52
CA ILE A 450 -49.64 1.70 6.28
C ILE A 450 -48.63 2.04 5.17
N GLN A 451 -47.66 2.90 5.45
CA GLN A 451 -46.62 3.29 4.47
C GLN A 451 -45.77 2.11 4.04
N LEU A 452 -45.35 1.25 4.99
CA LEU A 452 -44.57 0.04 4.66
C LEU A 452 -45.34 -0.93 3.78
N ARG A 453 -46.62 -1.12 4.01
CA ARG A 453 -47.48 -1.97 3.12
C ARG A 453 -47.62 -1.38 1.74
N GLU A 454 -47.70 -0.07 1.60
CA GLU A 454 -47.70 0.61 0.30
C GLU A 454 -46.36 0.42 -0.44
N TYR A 455 -45.28 0.56 0.29
CA TYR A 455 -43.93 0.32 -0.22
C TYR A 455 -43.77 -1.14 -0.69
N GLU A 456 -44.18 -2.11 0.13
CA GLU A 456 -44.04 -3.55 -0.14
C GLU A 456 -44.82 -3.98 -1.40
N LYS A 457 -46.01 -3.43 -1.64
CA LYS A 457 -46.78 -3.70 -2.86
C LYS A 457 -46.02 -3.33 -4.14
N GLN A 458 -45.18 -2.35 -4.10
CA GLN A 458 -44.42 -1.85 -5.25
C GLN A 458 -43.04 -2.47 -5.36
N LEU A 459 -42.43 -2.90 -4.25
CA LEU A 459 -41.13 -3.56 -4.17
C LEU A 459 -41.18 -4.77 -3.21
N GLU A 460 -41.85 -5.81 -3.66
CA GLU A 460 -41.93 -7.09 -2.95
C GLU A 460 -40.49 -7.68 -2.78
N GLY A 461 -40.24 -8.19 -1.58
CA GLY A 461 -38.95 -8.83 -1.26
C GLY A 461 -37.83 -7.89 -0.92
N ASP A 462 -38.07 -6.61 -0.65
CA ASP A 462 -37.04 -5.73 -0.07
C ASP A 462 -36.66 -6.27 1.32
N PRO A 463 -35.36 -6.61 1.56
CA PRO A 463 -34.94 -7.28 2.78
C PRO A 463 -35.28 -6.53 4.06
N ILE A 464 -35.32 -5.19 4.03
CA ILE A 464 -35.60 -4.35 5.21
C ILE A 464 -37.02 -4.49 5.72
N LEU A 465 -37.97 -4.95 4.90
CA LEU A 465 -39.37 -5.13 5.28
C LEU A 465 -39.64 -6.43 6.07
N ASN A 466 -38.69 -7.36 6.08
CA ASN A 466 -38.74 -8.67 6.73
C ASN A 466 -37.92 -8.71 8.02
#